data_9f1a885343764be6a49732e34684ee9b
#
_entry.id   9f1a885343764be6a49732e34684ee9b
#
_cell.length_a   1.000
_cell.length_b   1.000
_cell.length_c   1.000
_cell.angle_alpha   90.00
_cell.angle_beta   90.00
_cell.angle_gamma   90.00
#
_symmetry.space_group_name_H-M   'P 1'
#
loop_
_entity.id
_entity.type
_entity.pdbx_description
1 polymer ?
#
loop_
_entity_poly.entity_id
_entity_poly.type
_entity_poly.pdbx_seq_one_letter_code
_entity_poly.pdbx_strand_id
1 'polypeptide(L)'
;MKPIKADLSKDLEAIEIHPLADLHIGDMSCDFKAILDELEYIKNTPNCYCVLDGDLMDTAIASSIGDTYGASHTPMEQLKECVNLFAPIKDKILAVEGGNHENRIYKTDGVDITELMCHQLGIADRYSPTTALIFVRFGNDAKHNRKMCYTVYMTHGSGGGRKEGGKINRLADLATIVDADIYLMAHTHSPAAFRNCFYRADPQNSKATKTEHLFVNTAAWLRYGGYGDKQGYKPASNINPVIYLDGRTKEARALI
;
A
#
# COMPACT_ATOMS: atom_id res chain seq x y z
N MET A 1 9.55 10.57 5.73
CA MET A 1 9.48 9.95 4.37
C MET A 1 10.81 9.29 4.05
N LYS A 2 10.77 7.98 3.76
CA LYS A 2 11.98 7.20 3.42
C LYS A 2 12.03 6.95 1.90
N PRO A 3 13.14 7.27 1.21
CA PRO A 3 13.33 6.85 -0.18
C PRO A 3 13.67 5.35 -0.23
N ILE A 4 12.93 4.60 -1.04
CA ILE A 4 13.13 3.16 -1.25
C ILE A 4 13.39 2.91 -2.74
N LYS A 5 14.39 2.11 -3.06
CA LYS A 5 14.73 1.76 -4.44
C LYS A 5 14.24 0.35 -4.75
N ALA A 6 13.39 0.23 -5.76
CA ALA A 6 12.95 -1.04 -6.33
C ALA A 6 13.55 -1.16 -7.75
N ASP A 7 14.66 -1.86 -7.87
CA ASP A 7 15.43 -1.95 -9.13
C ASP A 7 15.20 -3.32 -9.77
N LEU A 8 14.29 -3.37 -10.74
CA LEU A 8 13.85 -4.58 -11.43
C LEU A 8 14.56 -4.74 -12.79
N SER A 9 14.26 -5.85 -13.53
CA SER A 9 14.91 -6.13 -14.80
C SER A 9 14.58 -5.09 -15.90
N LYS A 10 15.55 -4.85 -16.79
CA LYS A 10 15.35 -4.08 -18.02
C LYS A 10 14.45 -4.80 -19.04
N ASP A 11 14.34 -6.10 -18.93
CA ASP A 11 13.59 -6.92 -19.88
C ASP A 11 12.09 -6.94 -19.62
N LEU A 12 11.65 -6.38 -18.50
CA LEU A 12 10.23 -6.28 -18.14
C LEU A 12 9.57 -5.20 -19.00
N GLU A 13 8.60 -5.61 -19.82
CA GLU A 13 7.82 -4.69 -20.66
C GLU A 13 6.71 -3.99 -19.88
N ALA A 14 6.15 -4.67 -18.90
CA ALA A 14 5.14 -4.13 -17.98
C ALA A 14 5.19 -4.89 -16.66
N ILE A 15 4.71 -4.25 -15.60
CA ILE A 15 4.56 -4.86 -14.28
C ILE A 15 3.19 -4.53 -13.70
N GLU A 16 2.74 -5.39 -12.80
CA GLU A 16 1.60 -5.17 -11.91
C GLU A 16 2.11 -4.91 -10.51
N ILE A 17 1.51 -3.94 -9.82
CA ILE A 17 1.74 -3.70 -8.39
C ILE A 17 0.41 -3.83 -7.66
N HIS A 18 0.34 -4.78 -6.74
CA HIS A 18 -0.81 -5.05 -5.89
C HIS A 18 -0.59 -4.39 -4.52
N PRO A 19 -1.32 -3.32 -4.18
CA PRO A 19 -1.27 -2.75 -2.85
C PRO A 19 -1.99 -3.68 -1.87
N LEU A 20 -1.26 -4.20 -0.89
CA LEU A 20 -1.78 -5.00 0.21
C LEU A 20 -1.80 -4.12 1.46
N ALA A 21 -2.98 -3.72 1.88
CA ALA A 21 -3.20 -2.87 3.04
C ALA A 21 -4.51 -3.27 3.74
N ASP A 22 -4.67 -2.87 4.99
CA ASP A 22 -5.89 -3.10 5.75
C ASP A 22 -6.33 -4.59 5.74
N LEU A 23 -5.35 -5.51 5.92
CA LEU A 23 -5.60 -6.95 5.98
C LEU A 23 -6.23 -7.35 7.31
N HIS A 24 -5.86 -6.65 8.38
CA HIS A 24 -6.33 -6.88 9.75
C HIS A 24 -6.26 -8.35 10.17
N ILE A 25 -5.11 -9.01 9.89
CA ILE A 25 -4.89 -10.39 10.30
C ILE A 25 -5.02 -10.48 11.82
N GLY A 26 -5.91 -11.35 12.29
CA GLY A 26 -6.31 -11.46 13.69
C GLY A 26 -7.71 -10.92 14.00
N ASP A 27 -8.30 -10.08 13.14
CA ASP A 27 -9.71 -9.72 13.22
C ASP A 27 -10.59 -10.88 12.71
N MET A 28 -11.71 -11.15 13.40
CA MET A 28 -12.65 -12.20 13.00
C MET A 28 -13.34 -11.93 11.66
N SER A 29 -13.39 -10.68 11.23
CA SER A 29 -13.94 -10.28 9.94
C SER A 29 -12.93 -10.38 8.80
N CYS A 30 -11.66 -10.67 9.08
CA CYS A 30 -10.60 -10.81 8.07
C CYS A 30 -11.01 -11.84 7.01
N ASP A 31 -10.96 -11.46 5.73
CA ASP A 31 -11.17 -12.37 4.63
C ASP A 31 -9.88 -13.09 4.24
N PHE A 32 -9.46 -13.96 5.16
CA PHE A 32 -8.19 -14.70 5.04
C PHE A 32 -8.10 -15.51 3.75
N LYS A 33 -9.25 -16.02 3.25
CA LYS A 33 -9.26 -16.75 1.98
C LYS A 33 -8.92 -15.85 0.81
N ALA A 34 -9.51 -14.66 0.73
CA ALA A 34 -9.22 -13.72 -0.35
C ALA A 34 -7.74 -13.28 -0.31
N ILE A 35 -7.17 -13.10 0.90
CA ILE A 35 -5.74 -12.79 1.08
C ILE A 35 -4.87 -13.92 0.52
N LEU A 36 -5.17 -15.18 0.83
CA LEU A 36 -4.42 -16.33 0.32
C LEU A 36 -4.50 -16.43 -1.21
N ASP A 37 -5.69 -16.25 -1.78
CA ASP A 37 -5.90 -16.29 -3.23
C ASP A 37 -5.06 -15.20 -3.94
N GLU A 38 -4.98 -13.99 -3.36
CA GLU A 38 -4.19 -12.88 -3.87
C GLU A 38 -2.67 -13.14 -3.76
N LEU A 39 -2.21 -13.63 -2.62
CA LEU A 39 -0.80 -13.97 -2.42
C LEU A 39 -0.35 -15.09 -3.37
N GLU A 40 -1.20 -16.07 -3.64
CA GLU A 40 -0.92 -17.13 -4.61
C GLU A 40 -0.86 -16.59 -6.04
N TYR A 41 -1.74 -15.63 -6.39
CA TYR A 41 -1.67 -14.92 -7.68
C TYR A 41 -0.34 -14.17 -7.82
N ILE A 42 0.02 -13.35 -6.83
CA ILE A 42 1.27 -12.58 -6.82
C ILE A 42 2.47 -13.52 -6.96
N LYS A 43 2.48 -14.63 -6.22
CA LYS A 43 3.57 -15.61 -6.24
C LYS A 43 3.78 -16.21 -7.62
N ASN A 44 2.70 -16.60 -8.29
CA ASN A 44 2.75 -17.36 -9.55
C ASN A 44 2.81 -16.47 -10.80
N THR A 45 2.52 -15.17 -10.69
CA THR A 45 2.56 -14.24 -11.82
C THR A 45 3.94 -13.58 -11.91
N PRO A 46 4.74 -13.82 -12.97
CA PRO A 46 6.15 -13.37 -13.02
C PRO A 46 6.36 -11.87 -12.84
N ASN A 47 5.55 -11.05 -13.50
CA ASN A 47 5.69 -9.59 -13.52
C ASN A 47 4.81 -8.89 -12.47
N CYS A 48 4.30 -9.64 -11.50
CA CYS A 48 3.48 -9.14 -10.41
C CYS A 48 4.35 -8.88 -9.19
N TYR A 49 4.17 -7.72 -8.59
CA TYR A 49 4.82 -7.25 -7.37
C TYR A 49 3.78 -6.72 -6.40
N CYS A 50 4.16 -6.44 -5.16
CA CYS A 50 3.27 -5.81 -4.19
C CYS A 50 3.99 -4.77 -3.34
N VAL A 51 3.19 -3.95 -2.69
CA VAL A 51 3.59 -3.08 -1.57
C VAL A 51 2.70 -3.41 -0.38
N LEU A 52 3.25 -3.31 0.83
CA LEU A 52 2.52 -3.51 2.07
C LEU A 52 2.31 -2.14 2.72
N ASP A 53 1.05 -1.66 2.77
CA ASP A 53 0.73 -0.27 3.14
C ASP A 53 -0.07 -0.20 4.46
N GLY A 54 0.44 -0.90 5.49
CA GLY A 54 -0.05 -0.83 6.87
C GLY A 54 -1.35 -1.57 7.16
N ASP A 55 -1.68 -1.62 8.45
CA ASP A 55 -2.81 -2.36 9.01
C ASP A 55 -2.86 -3.83 8.52
N LEU A 56 -1.68 -4.45 8.45
CA LEU A 56 -1.51 -5.85 8.07
C LEU A 56 -1.99 -6.76 9.21
N MET A 57 -1.74 -6.33 10.45
CA MET A 57 -2.12 -7.00 11.68
C MET A 57 -3.16 -6.16 12.42
N ASP A 58 -4.16 -6.79 13.01
CA ASP A 58 -5.17 -6.06 13.80
C ASP A 58 -4.60 -5.51 15.11
N THR A 59 -3.70 -6.25 15.75
CA THR A 59 -2.99 -5.86 16.99
C THR A 59 -3.89 -5.22 18.04
N ALA A 60 -5.09 -5.76 18.24
CA ALA A 60 -6.01 -5.29 19.28
C ALA A 60 -5.38 -5.48 20.67
N ILE A 61 -5.31 -4.38 21.43
CA ILE A 61 -4.83 -4.35 22.83
C ILE A 61 -5.94 -3.80 23.74
N ALA A 62 -5.76 -3.92 25.04
CA ALA A 62 -6.79 -3.54 26.02
C ALA A 62 -7.31 -2.10 25.90
N SER A 63 -6.50 -1.18 25.36
CA SER A 63 -6.90 0.22 25.10
C SER A 63 -7.45 0.47 23.69
N SER A 64 -7.53 -0.56 22.83
CA SER A 64 -8.06 -0.44 21.47
C SER A 64 -9.58 -0.24 21.48
N ILE A 65 -10.07 0.51 20.50
CA ILE A 65 -11.50 0.65 20.23
C ILE A 65 -12.09 -0.68 19.69
N GLY A 66 -11.24 -1.52 19.09
CA GLY A 66 -11.59 -2.86 18.61
C GLY A 66 -11.84 -3.85 19.75
N ASP A 67 -12.41 -4.99 19.40
CA ASP A 67 -12.76 -6.06 20.33
C ASP A 67 -11.54 -6.95 20.63
N THR A 68 -10.80 -6.63 21.69
CA THR A 68 -9.63 -7.41 22.12
C THR A 68 -10.00 -8.87 22.46
N TYR A 69 -11.22 -9.11 22.90
CA TYR A 69 -11.71 -10.45 23.24
C TYR A 69 -12.24 -11.20 22.01
N GLY A 70 -12.51 -10.48 20.92
CA GLY A 70 -12.89 -11.04 19.64
C GLY A 70 -11.70 -11.26 18.69
N ALA A 71 -10.47 -10.95 19.11
CA ALA A 71 -9.29 -11.25 18.33
C ALA A 71 -9.04 -12.76 18.27
N SER A 72 -8.82 -13.30 17.07
CA SER A 72 -8.54 -14.74 16.89
C SER A 72 -7.12 -15.14 17.30
N HIS A 73 -6.20 -14.18 17.33
CA HIS A 73 -4.76 -14.36 17.57
C HIS A 73 -4.19 -13.23 18.40
N THR A 74 -3.23 -13.54 19.26
CA THR A 74 -2.41 -12.54 19.95
C THR A 74 -1.53 -11.77 18.96
N PRO A 75 -1.05 -10.55 19.27
CA PRO A 75 -0.16 -9.80 18.38
C PRO A 75 1.07 -10.57 17.93
N MET A 76 1.65 -11.42 18.80
CA MET A 76 2.79 -12.27 18.44
C MET A 76 2.41 -13.38 17.44
N GLU A 77 1.22 -13.95 17.56
CA GLU A 77 0.73 -14.95 16.61
C GLU A 77 0.41 -14.29 15.25
N GLN A 78 -0.17 -13.08 15.26
CA GLN A 78 -0.41 -12.28 14.05
C GLN A 78 0.91 -11.96 13.33
N LEU A 79 1.97 -11.58 14.06
CA LEU A 79 3.30 -11.38 13.50
C LEU A 79 3.83 -12.64 12.81
N LYS A 80 3.75 -13.79 13.48
CA LYS A 80 4.20 -15.07 12.91
C LYS A 80 3.41 -15.43 11.66
N GLU A 81 2.10 -15.22 11.69
CA GLU A 81 1.23 -15.47 10.54
C GLU A 81 1.61 -14.58 9.35
N CYS A 82 1.80 -13.27 9.56
CA CYS A 82 2.26 -12.35 8.52
C CYS A 82 3.60 -12.78 7.93
N VAL A 83 4.56 -13.18 8.77
CA VAL A 83 5.86 -13.70 8.30
C VAL A 83 5.66 -14.92 7.42
N ASN A 84 4.83 -15.88 7.84
CA ASN A 84 4.54 -17.09 7.06
C ASN A 84 3.88 -16.78 5.72
N LEU A 85 2.92 -15.85 5.71
CA LEU A 85 2.19 -15.44 4.51
C LEU A 85 3.08 -14.73 3.49
N PHE A 86 3.95 -13.84 3.96
CA PHE A 86 4.76 -13.01 3.07
C PHE A 86 6.11 -13.64 2.69
N ALA A 87 6.61 -14.63 3.43
CA ALA A 87 7.89 -15.28 3.14
C ALA A 87 7.97 -15.85 1.70
N PRO A 88 6.92 -16.49 1.14
CA PRO A 88 6.96 -17.02 -0.22
C PRO A 88 7.04 -15.95 -1.32
N ILE A 89 6.64 -14.72 -1.02
CA ILE A 89 6.61 -13.59 -1.97
C ILE A 89 7.56 -12.44 -1.60
N LYS A 90 8.42 -12.62 -0.60
CA LYS A 90 9.28 -11.57 -0.05
C LYS A 90 10.09 -10.81 -1.10
N ASP A 91 10.54 -11.49 -2.17
CA ASP A 91 11.32 -10.88 -3.23
C ASP A 91 10.47 -10.00 -4.17
N LYS A 92 9.14 -10.13 -4.10
CA LYS A 92 8.17 -9.34 -4.86
C LYS A 92 7.60 -8.15 -4.06
N ILE A 93 7.92 -8.04 -2.77
CA ILE A 93 7.54 -6.91 -1.93
C ILE A 93 8.47 -5.74 -2.22
N LEU A 94 7.97 -4.64 -2.77
CA LEU A 94 8.78 -3.48 -3.16
C LEU A 94 9.01 -2.51 -2.00
N ALA A 95 8.04 -2.35 -1.12
CA ALA A 95 8.10 -1.48 0.06
C ALA A 95 7.10 -1.94 1.12
N VAL A 96 7.36 -1.57 2.37
CA VAL A 96 6.50 -1.84 3.53
C VAL A 96 6.37 -0.57 4.35
N GLU A 97 5.14 -0.24 4.75
CA GLU A 97 4.82 0.82 5.71
C GLU A 97 4.04 0.22 6.89
N GLY A 98 4.21 0.78 8.09
CA GLY A 98 3.38 0.40 9.25
C GLY A 98 2.06 1.18 9.27
N GLY A 99 1.01 0.54 9.76
CA GLY A 99 -0.30 1.15 9.92
C GLY A 99 -0.57 1.68 11.32
N ASN A 100 -1.77 2.22 11.53
CA ASN A 100 -2.16 2.72 12.84
C ASN A 100 -2.49 1.59 13.82
N HIS A 101 -2.85 0.41 13.34
CA HIS A 101 -3.07 -0.76 14.17
C HIS A 101 -1.75 -1.26 14.76
N GLU A 102 -0.72 -1.50 13.98
CA GLU A 102 0.61 -1.89 14.47
C GLU A 102 1.20 -0.82 15.40
N ASN A 103 0.95 0.46 15.10
CA ASN A 103 1.44 1.58 15.91
C ASN A 103 0.85 1.61 17.33
N ARG A 104 -0.22 0.85 17.62
CA ARG A 104 -0.71 0.69 19.00
C ARG A 104 0.35 0.03 19.89
N ILE A 105 1.00 -1.02 19.40
CA ILE A 105 2.08 -1.71 20.13
C ILE A 105 3.27 -0.77 20.34
N TYR A 106 3.66 -0.02 19.31
CA TYR A 106 4.74 0.96 19.46
C TYR A 106 4.44 2.03 20.53
N LYS A 107 3.22 2.55 20.56
CA LYS A 107 2.81 3.58 21.52
C LYS A 107 2.77 3.08 22.97
N THR A 108 2.48 1.80 23.19
CA THR A 108 2.39 1.22 24.54
C THR A 108 3.71 0.67 25.02
N ASP A 109 4.47 -0.01 24.15
CA ASP A 109 5.59 -0.84 24.54
C ASP A 109 6.91 -0.46 23.85
N GLY A 110 6.87 0.50 22.90
CA GLY A 110 8.06 0.94 22.15
C GLY A 110 8.55 -0.10 21.14
N VAL A 111 7.72 -1.07 20.77
CA VAL A 111 8.06 -2.16 19.84
C VAL A 111 7.37 -1.93 18.52
N ASP A 112 8.15 -1.76 17.45
CA ASP A 112 7.66 -1.72 16.08
C ASP A 112 7.53 -3.13 15.53
N ILE A 113 6.30 -3.65 15.56
CA ILE A 113 6.01 -5.04 15.15
C ILE A 113 6.13 -5.22 13.64
N THR A 114 5.91 -4.17 12.83
CA THR A 114 6.08 -4.20 11.38
C THR A 114 7.57 -4.24 11.02
N GLU A 115 8.41 -3.47 11.72
CA GLU A 115 9.87 -3.54 11.56
C GLU A 115 10.39 -4.94 11.91
N LEU A 116 9.91 -5.54 13.00
CA LEU A 116 10.25 -6.92 13.37
C LEU A 116 9.87 -7.92 12.28
N MET A 117 8.68 -7.79 11.68
CA MET A 117 8.26 -8.60 10.53
C MET A 117 9.25 -8.47 9.37
N CYS A 118 9.62 -7.25 9.02
CA CYS A 118 10.55 -6.97 7.93
C CYS A 118 11.94 -7.55 8.20
N HIS A 119 12.41 -7.49 9.44
CA HIS A 119 13.67 -8.14 9.83
C HIS A 119 13.62 -9.66 9.68
N GLN A 120 12.53 -10.31 10.11
CA GLN A 120 12.37 -11.76 9.97
C GLN A 120 12.27 -12.19 8.50
N LEU A 121 11.66 -11.37 7.64
CA LEU A 121 11.59 -11.61 6.20
C LEU A 121 12.92 -11.30 5.47
N GLY A 122 13.85 -10.57 6.11
CA GLY A 122 15.10 -10.13 5.49
C GLY A 122 14.92 -8.97 4.50
N ILE A 123 13.90 -8.12 4.69
CA ILE A 123 13.56 -6.96 3.84
C ILE A 123 13.48 -5.64 4.63
N ALA A 124 14.19 -5.52 5.74
CA ALA A 124 14.18 -4.32 6.59
C ALA A 124 14.62 -3.04 5.87
N ASP A 125 15.41 -3.16 4.80
CA ASP A 125 15.78 -2.05 3.93
C ASP A 125 14.59 -1.43 3.19
N ARG A 126 13.52 -2.21 2.96
CA ARG A 126 12.27 -1.82 2.30
C ARG A 126 11.21 -1.27 3.26
N TYR A 127 11.47 -1.27 4.56
CA TYR A 127 10.53 -0.78 5.58
C TYR A 127 10.67 0.73 5.80
N SER A 128 9.53 1.41 5.94
CA SER A 128 9.42 2.80 6.43
C SER A 128 8.39 2.87 7.56
N PRO A 129 8.71 3.49 8.70
CA PRO A 129 7.75 3.59 9.81
C PRO A 129 6.62 4.60 9.58
N THR A 130 6.67 5.38 8.51
CA THR A 130 5.67 6.43 8.21
C THR A 130 5.31 6.41 6.73
N THR A 131 5.97 7.24 5.92
CA THR A 131 5.68 7.37 4.49
C THR A 131 6.86 6.90 3.66
N ALA A 132 6.62 6.32 2.50
CA ALA A 132 7.66 5.90 1.58
C ALA A 132 7.57 6.65 0.24
N LEU A 133 8.74 7.01 -0.32
CA LEU A 133 8.86 7.43 -1.71
C LEU A 133 9.62 6.33 -2.46
N ILE A 134 8.89 5.55 -3.23
CA ILE A 134 9.41 4.36 -3.91
C ILE A 134 9.84 4.75 -5.32
N PHE A 135 11.09 4.43 -5.68
CA PHE A 135 11.62 4.58 -7.03
C PHE A 135 11.60 3.22 -7.73
N VAL A 136 10.55 2.95 -8.48
CA VAL A 136 10.39 1.69 -9.23
C VAL A 136 11.06 1.83 -10.58
N ARG A 137 12.14 1.08 -10.79
CA ARG A 137 12.95 1.13 -12.01
C ARG A 137 12.91 -0.20 -12.76
N PHE A 138 12.44 -0.19 -13.98
CA PHE A 138 12.41 -1.38 -14.84
C PHE A 138 12.25 -0.99 -16.31
N GLY A 139 12.17 -1.99 -17.19
CA GLY A 139 11.96 -1.75 -18.62
C GLY A 139 13.09 -0.97 -19.28
N ASN A 140 12.83 -0.46 -20.46
CA ASN A 140 13.82 0.25 -21.25
C ASN A 140 13.25 1.52 -21.88
N ASP A 141 13.69 2.66 -21.39
CA ASP A 141 13.54 3.94 -22.09
C ASP A 141 14.52 3.97 -23.27
N ALA A 142 14.05 3.51 -24.42
CA ALA A 142 14.86 3.42 -25.63
C ALA A 142 15.47 4.76 -26.05
N LYS A 143 14.81 5.88 -25.74
CA LYS A 143 15.27 7.23 -26.07
C LYS A 143 16.53 7.64 -25.29
N HIS A 144 16.67 7.17 -24.07
CA HIS A 144 17.77 7.54 -23.18
C HIS A 144 18.66 6.33 -22.79
N ASN A 145 18.37 5.14 -23.32
CA ASN A 145 19.06 3.88 -23.00
C ASN A 145 19.20 3.61 -21.49
N ARG A 146 18.14 3.85 -20.76
CA ARG A 146 18.08 3.66 -19.30
C ARG A 146 16.75 3.02 -18.90
N LYS A 147 16.69 2.45 -17.69
CA LYS A 147 15.42 1.96 -17.14
C LYS A 147 14.42 3.11 -17.01
N MET A 148 13.13 2.83 -17.26
CA MET A 148 12.04 3.69 -16.81
C MET A 148 12.09 3.83 -15.29
N CYS A 149 11.69 4.97 -14.78
CA CYS A 149 11.60 5.21 -13.35
C CYS A 149 10.24 5.82 -13.03
N TYR A 150 9.47 5.12 -12.23
CA TYR A 150 8.24 5.63 -11.63
C TYR A 150 8.50 5.98 -10.17
N THR A 151 7.92 7.10 -9.75
CA THR A 151 7.91 7.50 -8.33
C THR A 151 6.54 7.23 -7.74
N VAL A 152 6.49 6.45 -6.66
CA VAL A 152 5.26 6.15 -5.93
C VAL A 152 5.40 6.72 -4.52
N TYR A 153 4.57 7.70 -4.19
CA TYR A 153 4.41 8.16 -2.82
C TYR A 153 3.36 7.30 -2.15
N MET A 154 3.77 6.56 -1.13
CA MET A 154 2.94 5.63 -0.38
C MET A 154 2.77 6.10 1.05
N THR A 155 1.54 6.08 1.54
CA THR A 155 1.22 6.33 2.93
C THR A 155 -0.02 5.56 3.35
N HIS A 156 0.02 4.95 4.53
CA HIS A 156 -1.16 4.32 5.09
C HIS A 156 -2.30 5.33 5.29
N GLY A 157 -1.96 6.57 5.52
CA GLY A 157 -2.94 7.63 5.70
C GLY A 157 -3.46 7.75 7.12
N SER A 158 -4.50 8.53 7.29
CA SER A 158 -5.10 8.79 8.60
C SER A 158 -6.51 9.35 8.50
N GLY A 159 -7.26 9.25 9.60
CA GLY A 159 -8.53 9.91 9.82
C GLY A 159 -9.74 9.13 9.31
N GLY A 160 -10.86 9.25 10.00
CA GLY A 160 -12.13 8.63 9.67
C GLY A 160 -13.08 9.61 8.98
N GLY A 161 -13.95 9.09 8.15
CA GLY A 161 -15.05 9.85 7.56
C GLY A 161 -16.05 8.89 6.93
N ARG A 162 -17.36 9.22 7.08
CA ARG A 162 -18.43 8.38 6.51
C ARG A 162 -18.73 8.70 5.04
N LYS A 163 -18.25 9.85 4.56
CA LYS A 163 -18.51 10.34 3.19
C LYS A 163 -17.30 10.11 2.30
N GLU A 164 -17.52 9.52 1.14
CA GLU A 164 -16.46 9.22 0.16
C GLU A 164 -15.69 10.47 -0.28
N GLY A 165 -16.38 11.61 -0.48
CA GLY A 165 -15.72 12.85 -0.88
C GLY A 165 -14.61 13.29 0.06
N GLY A 166 -14.78 13.11 1.38
CA GLY A 166 -13.73 13.42 2.36
C GLY A 166 -12.50 12.51 2.24
N LYS A 167 -12.72 11.23 1.91
CA LYS A 167 -11.66 10.25 1.70
C LYS A 167 -10.85 10.56 0.44
N ILE A 168 -11.55 10.86 -0.65
CA ILE A 168 -10.94 11.23 -1.94
C ILE A 168 -10.16 12.55 -1.84
N ASN A 169 -10.68 13.55 -1.11
CA ASN A 169 -9.96 14.80 -0.90
C ASN A 169 -8.60 14.57 -0.21
N ARG A 170 -8.55 13.71 0.82
CA ARG A 170 -7.30 13.37 1.50
C ARG A 170 -6.27 12.73 0.56
N LEU A 171 -6.73 11.82 -0.30
CA LEU A 171 -5.86 11.23 -1.32
C LEU A 171 -5.33 12.31 -2.27
N ALA A 172 -6.18 13.24 -2.72
CA ALA A 172 -5.78 14.33 -3.61
C ALA A 172 -4.76 15.29 -2.94
N ASP A 173 -4.89 15.53 -1.63
CA ASP A 173 -4.02 16.40 -0.86
C ASP A 173 -2.57 15.89 -0.79
N LEU A 174 -2.33 14.60 -1.01
CA LEU A 174 -0.97 14.03 -1.01
C LEU A 174 -0.05 14.69 -2.04
N ALA A 175 -0.59 15.20 -3.14
CA ALA A 175 0.19 15.91 -4.15
C ALA A 175 0.76 17.26 -3.65
N THR A 176 0.31 17.75 -2.51
CA THR A 176 0.88 18.95 -1.86
C THR A 176 2.16 18.66 -1.09
N ILE A 177 2.45 17.37 -0.82
CA ILE A 177 3.59 16.94 0.00
C ILE A 177 4.84 16.74 -0.84
N VAL A 178 4.72 16.02 -1.94
CA VAL A 178 5.80 15.66 -2.84
C VAL A 178 5.27 15.47 -4.26
N ASP A 179 6.08 15.79 -5.24
CA ASP A 179 5.77 15.54 -6.65
C ASP A 179 6.16 14.09 -7.01
N ALA A 180 5.17 13.23 -7.17
CA ALA A 180 5.32 11.83 -7.52
C ALA A 180 4.41 11.45 -8.70
N ASP A 181 4.77 10.43 -9.47
CA ASP A 181 3.94 9.93 -10.58
C ASP A 181 2.64 9.29 -10.06
N ILE A 182 2.71 8.62 -8.90
CA ILE A 182 1.62 7.86 -8.31
C ILE A 182 1.53 8.18 -6.81
N TYR A 183 0.31 8.38 -6.33
CA TYR A 183 -0.02 8.55 -4.91
C TYR A 183 -0.88 7.38 -4.46
N LEU A 184 -0.41 6.65 -3.46
CA LEU A 184 -1.07 5.48 -2.90
C LEU A 184 -1.42 5.75 -1.43
N MET A 185 -2.66 5.50 -1.07
CA MET A 185 -3.18 5.64 0.29
C MET A 185 -4.07 4.46 0.66
N ALA A 186 -4.04 4.08 1.92
CA ALA A 186 -4.86 3.03 2.54
C ALA A 186 -5.82 3.58 3.61
N HIS A 187 -6.04 2.85 4.70
CA HIS A 187 -6.73 3.25 5.92
C HIS A 187 -8.23 3.56 5.78
N THR A 188 -8.65 4.14 4.68
CA THR A 188 -10.04 4.61 4.55
C THR A 188 -11.00 3.54 4.04
N HIS A 189 -10.50 2.36 3.68
CA HIS A 189 -11.25 1.20 3.17
C HIS A 189 -12.23 1.57 2.03
N SER A 190 -11.80 2.46 1.15
CA SER A 190 -12.64 2.98 0.05
C SER A 190 -11.87 2.97 -1.25
N PRO A 191 -11.92 1.84 -1.99
CA PRO A 191 -11.15 1.72 -3.23
C PRO A 191 -11.55 2.82 -4.22
N ALA A 192 -10.54 3.50 -4.75
CA ALA A 192 -10.72 4.56 -5.73
C ALA A 192 -9.46 4.73 -6.57
N ALA A 193 -9.63 5.12 -7.83
CA ALA A 193 -8.54 5.59 -8.65
C ALA A 193 -9.00 6.77 -9.52
N PHE A 194 -8.15 7.79 -9.64
CA PHE A 194 -8.39 8.93 -10.51
C PHE A 194 -7.06 9.56 -10.94
N ARG A 195 -7.14 10.50 -11.90
CA ARG A 195 -5.98 11.25 -12.38
C ARG A 195 -6.19 12.74 -12.17
N ASN A 196 -5.10 13.41 -11.79
CA ASN A 196 -5.02 14.86 -11.83
C ASN A 196 -3.85 15.30 -12.71
N CYS A 197 -3.99 16.50 -13.30
CA CYS A 197 -2.97 17.11 -14.12
C CYS A 197 -2.46 18.37 -13.45
N PHE A 198 -1.15 18.55 -13.49
CA PHE A 198 -0.47 19.75 -13.01
C PHE A 198 0.40 20.33 -14.12
N TYR A 199 0.61 21.64 -14.08
CA TYR A 199 1.60 22.28 -14.92
C TYR A 199 2.87 22.56 -14.09
N ARG A 200 3.99 22.02 -14.57
CA ARG A 200 5.30 22.32 -14.00
C ARG A 200 5.99 23.35 -14.86
N ALA A 201 6.45 24.44 -14.22
CA ALA A 201 7.29 25.41 -14.90
C ALA A 201 8.68 24.83 -15.17
N ASP A 202 9.17 25.00 -16.39
CA ASP A 202 10.58 24.75 -16.78
C ASP A 202 11.24 26.11 -17.03
N PRO A 203 11.91 26.69 -16.02
CA PRO A 203 12.52 28.00 -16.13
C PRO A 203 13.64 28.08 -17.17
N GLN A 204 14.35 26.94 -17.40
CA GLN A 204 15.47 26.91 -18.36
C GLN A 204 15.00 27.03 -19.79
N ASN A 205 13.84 26.45 -20.10
CA ASN A 205 13.30 26.46 -21.47
C ASN A 205 12.11 27.41 -21.62
N SER A 206 11.75 28.18 -20.57
CA SER A 206 10.58 29.08 -20.55
C SER A 206 9.29 28.39 -20.99
N LYS A 207 9.03 27.20 -20.47
CA LYS A 207 7.88 26.36 -20.84
C LYS A 207 7.10 25.94 -19.60
N ALA A 208 5.81 25.61 -19.82
CA ALA A 208 4.99 24.88 -18.87
C ALA A 208 4.73 23.48 -19.42
N THR A 209 5.15 22.45 -18.68
CA THR A 209 4.94 21.06 -19.07
C THR A 209 3.79 20.48 -18.25
N LYS A 210 2.80 19.94 -18.93
CA LYS A 210 1.71 19.20 -18.29
C LYS A 210 2.22 17.85 -17.82
N THR A 211 1.98 17.52 -16.54
CA THR A 211 2.25 16.21 -15.93
C THR A 211 0.94 15.60 -15.45
N GLU A 212 0.78 14.31 -15.65
CA GLU A 212 -0.37 13.55 -15.14
C GLU A 212 0.07 12.67 -13.99
N HIS A 213 -0.75 12.63 -12.94
CA HIS A 213 -0.48 11.88 -11.74
C HIS A 213 -1.66 10.95 -11.46
N LEU A 214 -1.35 9.71 -11.07
CA LEU A 214 -2.30 8.68 -10.70
C LEU A 214 -2.49 8.66 -9.19
N PHE A 215 -3.73 8.66 -8.73
CA PHE A 215 -4.12 8.59 -7.33
C PHE A 215 -4.87 7.30 -7.10
N VAL A 216 -4.47 6.52 -6.11
CA VAL A 216 -5.02 5.20 -5.81
C VAL A 216 -5.27 5.08 -4.31
N ASN A 217 -6.48 4.68 -3.94
CA ASN A 217 -6.86 4.34 -2.56
C ASN A 217 -7.28 2.88 -2.50
N THR A 218 -6.83 2.16 -1.46
CA THR A 218 -7.07 0.72 -1.32
C THR A 218 -8.44 0.40 -0.72
N ALA A 219 -8.87 -0.85 -0.91
CA ALA A 219 -9.92 -1.47 -0.11
C ALA A 219 -9.32 -2.14 1.14
N ALA A 220 -10.19 -2.57 2.06
CA ALA A 220 -9.82 -3.49 3.13
C ALA A 220 -10.14 -4.94 2.77
N TRP A 221 -9.45 -5.86 3.42
CA TRP A 221 -9.68 -7.30 3.30
C TRP A 221 -10.60 -7.82 4.41
N LEU A 222 -11.67 -7.06 4.68
CA LEU A 222 -12.63 -7.35 5.74
C LEU A 222 -13.99 -7.69 5.16
N ARG A 223 -14.59 -8.76 5.64
CA ARG A 223 -16.01 -9.06 5.41
C ARG A 223 -16.87 -8.10 6.21
N TYR A 224 -18.01 -7.71 5.66
CA TYR A 224 -18.94 -6.84 6.39
C TYR A 224 -19.49 -7.54 7.65
N GLY A 225 -19.44 -6.82 8.78
CA GLY A 225 -19.86 -7.31 10.09
C GLY A 225 -19.00 -6.74 11.23
N GLY A 226 -19.07 -7.37 12.38
CA GLY A 226 -18.24 -7.03 13.53
C GLY A 226 -18.31 -5.57 13.95
N TYR A 227 -17.15 -4.92 14.07
CA TYR A 227 -17.03 -3.52 14.45
C TYR A 227 -17.73 -2.57 13.47
N GLY A 228 -17.58 -2.80 12.17
CA GLY A 228 -18.18 -1.96 11.13
C GLY A 228 -19.69 -1.90 11.22
N ASP A 229 -20.34 -3.04 11.42
CA ASP A 229 -21.78 -3.15 11.60
C ASP A 229 -22.23 -2.50 12.92
N LYS A 230 -21.56 -2.80 14.03
CA LYS A 230 -21.84 -2.19 15.35
C LYS A 230 -21.76 -0.65 15.32
N GLN A 231 -20.89 -0.08 14.51
CA GLN A 231 -20.73 1.37 14.35
C GLN A 231 -21.63 1.98 13.26
N GLY A 232 -22.41 1.16 12.56
CA GLY A 232 -23.30 1.61 11.49
C GLY A 232 -22.54 2.14 10.27
N TYR A 233 -21.36 1.58 9.97
CA TYR A 233 -20.71 1.81 8.68
C TYR A 233 -21.44 1.05 7.59
N LYS A 234 -21.48 1.62 6.40
CA LYS A 234 -21.99 0.90 5.22
C LYS A 234 -21.01 -0.20 4.78
N PRO A 235 -21.50 -1.27 4.14
CA PRO A 235 -20.61 -2.21 3.45
C PRO A 235 -19.70 -1.48 2.48
N ALA A 236 -18.41 -1.79 2.49
CA ALA A 236 -17.44 -1.29 1.54
C ALA A 236 -17.16 -2.35 0.45
N SER A 237 -16.65 -1.92 -0.69
CA SER A 237 -16.12 -2.84 -1.69
C SER A 237 -14.80 -3.44 -1.20
N ASN A 238 -14.60 -4.73 -1.42
CA ASN A 238 -13.35 -5.45 -1.13
C ASN A 238 -12.48 -5.62 -2.39
N ILE A 239 -12.85 -4.98 -3.50
CA ILE A 239 -12.08 -5.02 -4.74
C ILE A 239 -10.90 -4.04 -4.59
N ASN A 240 -9.70 -4.57 -4.48
CA ASN A 240 -8.48 -3.77 -4.41
C ASN A 240 -8.03 -3.31 -5.79
N PRO A 241 -7.58 -2.05 -5.93
CA PRO A 241 -7.00 -1.58 -7.18
C PRO A 241 -5.69 -2.29 -7.50
N VAL A 242 -5.46 -2.61 -8.76
CA VAL A 242 -4.18 -3.08 -9.28
C VAL A 242 -3.55 -1.98 -10.12
N ILE A 243 -2.28 -1.66 -9.87
CA ILE A 243 -1.53 -0.62 -10.57
C ILE A 243 -0.70 -1.30 -11.67
N TYR A 244 -0.88 -0.88 -12.90
CA TYR A 244 -0.13 -1.34 -14.07
C TYR A 244 0.85 -0.25 -14.50
N LEU A 245 2.12 -0.63 -14.69
CA LEU A 245 3.18 0.26 -15.15
C LEU A 245 3.77 -0.28 -16.45
N ASP A 246 3.89 0.60 -17.46
CA ASP A 246 4.52 0.27 -18.74
C ASP A 246 6.02 0.57 -18.70
N GLY A 247 6.84 -0.37 -19.12
CA GLY A 247 8.32 -0.26 -19.12
C GLY A 247 8.90 0.48 -20.34
N ARG A 248 8.06 0.92 -21.28
CA ARG A 248 8.49 1.57 -22.55
C ARG A 248 7.99 3.00 -22.67
N THR A 249 6.75 3.27 -22.26
CA THR A 249 6.06 4.57 -22.48
C THR A 249 5.93 5.43 -21.24
N LYS A 250 6.29 4.93 -20.08
CA LYS A 250 6.06 5.56 -18.77
C LYS A 250 4.57 5.85 -18.51
N GLU A 251 3.69 4.98 -18.96
CA GLU A 251 2.26 5.03 -18.63
C GLU A 251 2.00 4.24 -17.35
N ALA A 252 1.21 4.83 -16.45
CA ALA A 252 0.69 4.18 -15.26
C ALA A 252 -0.83 4.16 -15.31
N ARG A 253 -1.47 3.07 -14.94
CA ARG A 253 -2.94 2.97 -14.84
C ARG A 253 -3.32 2.12 -13.64
N ALA A 254 -4.51 2.34 -13.09
CA ALA A 254 -5.10 1.47 -12.09
C ALA A 254 -6.42 0.90 -12.62
N LEU A 255 -6.67 -0.37 -12.31
CA LEU A 255 -7.94 -1.06 -12.51
C LEU A 255 -8.54 -1.35 -11.13
N ILE A 256 -9.86 -1.13 -11.01
CA ILE A 256 -10.67 -1.42 -9.81
C ILE A 256 -11.76 -2.39 -10.21
#